data_ade87df4b833d02b2914b8d26070f75d
#
_entry.id   ade87df4b833d02b2914b8d26070f75d
#
_cell.length_a   1.000
_cell.length_b   1.000
_cell.length_c   1.000
_cell.angle_alpha   90.00
_cell.angle_beta   90.00
_cell.angle_gamma   90.00
#
_symmetry.space_group_name_H-M   'P 1'
#
loop_
_entity.id
_entity.type
_entity.pdbx_description
1 polymer ?
#
loop_
_entity_poly.entity_id
_entity_poly.type
_entity_poly.pdbx_seq_one_letter_code
_entity_poly.pdbx_strand_id
1 'polypeptide(L)'
;MLCARTLALLLAAGAACAQSPALRAAAADTPFVTLPDAPQPRPEAQTLRATSAITTSHELPVRIKGVVSDMQGGLVPGAHIIITCSEPALTQDTTADSSGFFTVGGLPAGTYSVTISSPGLETYVVRDLHLKPGEIYSLPEVSLPMARTSADVTVTLTTEQLAEEELHNELKQRVLGVLPNFYTSYQWDAAPLTPRQKFKLSFRALTDPETFAGTAITAGIQQANNTYPEYGGGAAGYWTRYGAAYGDAVIGRMLGAVAFASLFHQDPRYFVMTNGSIPRRAWHAISSTVIQRGDNLHFQPAYARLLGDAGAGLIASTYHPNSNPGHLVFNDVVVELGDKAINNLIREFILRHLTKSVPSYAKGKPPEE
;
A
#
# COMPACT_ATOMS: atom_id res chain seq x y z
N MET A 1 -23.69 7.04 36.74
CA MET A 1 -22.66 7.91 37.34
C MET A 1 -21.22 7.38 37.14
N LEU A 2 -20.98 6.11 36.90
CA LEU A 2 -19.60 5.60 36.63
C LEU A 2 -19.08 5.94 35.23
N CYS A 3 -19.94 5.97 34.19
CA CYS A 3 -19.53 6.29 32.81
C CYS A 3 -19.09 7.75 32.60
N ALA A 4 -19.66 8.70 33.36
CA ALA A 4 -19.30 10.11 33.21
C ALA A 4 -17.89 10.44 33.77
N ARG A 5 -17.39 9.64 34.71
CA ARG A 5 -16.04 9.82 35.28
C ARG A 5 -14.94 9.25 34.37
N THR A 6 -15.23 8.18 33.62
CA THR A 6 -14.26 7.62 32.65
C THR A 6 -14.09 8.48 31.42
N LEU A 7 -15.14 9.14 30.95
CA LEU A 7 -15.05 10.06 29.80
C LEU A 7 -14.29 11.34 30.16
N ALA A 8 -14.46 11.87 31.38
CA ALA A 8 -13.72 13.04 31.86
C ALA A 8 -12.21 12.75 32.03
N LEU A 9 -11.82 11.54 32.41
CA LEU A 9 -10.42 11.13 32.53
C LEU A 9 -9.73 11.01 31.16
N LEU A 10 -10.45 10.56 30.12
CA LEU A 10 -9.91 10.46 28.75
C LEU A 10 -9.71 11.84 28.09
N LEU A 11 -10.56 12.81 28.41
CA LEU A 11 -10.42 14.19 27.94
C LEU A 11 -9.31 14.97 28.67
N ALA A 12 -9.04 14.65 29.95
CA ALA A 12 -7.98 15.27 30.73
C ALA A 12 -6.57 14.79 30.35
N ALA A 13 -6.43 13.54 29.85
CA ALA A 13 -5.16 13.00 29.39
C ALA A 13 -4.67 13.58 28.04
N GLY A 14 -5.58 14.14 27.23
CA GLY A 14 -5.24 14.79 25.95
C GLY A 14 -4.67 16.21 26.07
N ALA A 15 -4.83 16.89 27.20
CA ALA A 15 -4.39 18.27 27.39
C ALA A 15 -2.98 18.44 27.98
N ALA A 16 -2.33 17.34 28.40
CA ALA A 16 -1.04 17.39 29.10
C ALA A 16 0.21 17.25 28.21
N CYS A 17 0.08 17.12 26.88
CA CYS A 17 1.20 16.91 25.95
C CYS A 17 1.60 18.13 25.09
N ALA A 18 1.19 19.34 25.44
CA ALA A 18 1.51 20.54 24.66
C ALA A 18 2.34 21.57 25.44
N GLN A 19 3.41 21.14 26.12
CA GLN A 19 4.45 22.07 26.60
C GLN A 19 5.81 21.41 26.46
N SER A 20 6.45 21.58 25.32
CA SER A 20 7.89 21.35 25.14
C SER A 20 8.61 22.67 25.37
N PRO A 21 9.61 22.75 26.26
CA PRO A 21 10.41 23.93 26.42
C PRO A 21 11.37 24.08 25.23
N ALA A 22 11.44 25.27 24.67
CA ALA A 22 12.38 25.68 23.66
C ALA A 22 13.83 25.48 24.17
N LEU A 23 14.56 24.54 23.60
CA LEU A 23 16.00 24.43 23.79
C LEU A 23 16.69 25.53 22.96
N ARG A 24 17.22 26.49 23.68
CA ARG A 24 18.06 27.58 23.19
C ARG A 24 19.38 26.97 22.73
N ALA A 25 19.67 27.02 21.44
CA ALA A 25 20.96 26.62 20.88
C ALA A 25 22.05 27.58 21.39
N ALA A 26 22.95 27.05 22.18
CA ALA A 26 24.23 27.70 22.49
C ALA A 26 25.19 27.37 21.36
N ALA A 27 25.67 28.39 20.68
CA ALA A 27 26.77 28.29 19.74
C ALA A 27 28.03 27.92 20.51
N ALA A 28 28.61 26.76 20.20
CA ALA A 28 29.94 26.38 20.67
C ALA A 28 30.92 26.60 19.52
N ASP A 29 31.83 27.55 19.74
CA ASP A 29 33.02 27.77 18.93
C ASP A 29 33.89 26.51 18.92
N THR A 30 34.09 25.91 17.76
CA THR A 30 35.11 24.87 17.58
C THR A 30 36.39 25.52 17.04
N PRO A 31 37.53 25.32 17.72
CA PRO A 31 38.79 25.83 17.19
C PRO A 31 39.25 25.01 15.97
N PHE A 32 39.70 25.72 14.96
CA PHE A 32 40.40 25.17 13.79
C PHE A 32 41.61 24.35 14.22
N VAL A 33 41.59 23.06 13.91
CA VAL A 33 42.78 22.18 14.02
C VAL A 33 43.48 22.27 12.68
N THR A 34 44.67 22.87 12.69
CA THR A 34 45.62 22.87 11.57
C THR A 34 46.19 21.48 11.38
N LEU A 35 46.03 20.92 10.20
CA LEU A 35 46.60 19.66 9.76
C LEU A 35 48.16 19.82 9.63
N PRO A 36 48.95 18.82 10.08
CA PRO A 36 50.38 18.82 9.85
C PRO A 36 50.73 18.58 8.38
N ASP A 37 51.79 19.26 7.94
CA ASP A 37 52.37 19.20 6.62
C ASP A 37 52.81 17.76 6.24
N ALA A 38 52.63 17.39 4.99
CA ALA A 38 52.96 16.08 4.46
C ALA A 38 54.49 15.90 4.37
N PRO A 39 55.04 14.73 4.70
CA PRO A 39 56.50 14.47 4.61
C PRO A 39 56.95 14.42 3.14
N GLN A 40 58.04 15.13 2.83
CA GLN A 40 58.73 15.04 1.56
C GLN A 40 59.37 13.69 1.31
N PRO A 41 59.39 13.15 0.08
CA PRO A 41 60.02 11.86 -0.23
C PRO A 41 61.54 11.91 -0.16
N ARG A 42 62.12 11.01 0.59
CA ARG A 42 63.55 10.78 0.66
C ARG A 42 64.00 9.94 -0.54
N PRO A 43 65.18 10.19 -1.17
CA PRO A 43 65.66 9.41 -2.31
C PRO A 43 66.03 8.00 -1.89
N GLU A 44 65.40 7.00 -2.54
CA GLU A 44 65.68 5.59 -2.30
C GLU A 44 66.96 5.13 -3.01
N ALA A 45 67.74 4.39 -2.25
CA ALA A 45 68.89 3.66 -2.72
C ALA A 45 68.47 2.51 -3.67
N GLN A 46 69.11 2.46 -4.83
CA GLN A 46 68.95 1.37 -5.81
C GLN A 46 69.49 0.05 -5.22
N THR A 47 68.57 -0.82 -4.81
CA THR A 47 68.90 -2.23 -4.51
C THR A 47 68.70 -3.04 -5.79
N LEU A 48 69.77 -3.57 -6.32
CA LEU A 48 69.77 -4.52 -7.44
C LEU A 48 68.91 -5.76 -7.05
N ARG A 49 67.74 -5.88 -7.64
CA ARG A 49 66.93 -7.07 -7.55
C ARG A 49 67.31 -8.03 -8.67
N ALA A 50 67.63 -9.24 -8.25
CA ALA A 50 67.82 -10.38 -9.14
C ALA A 50 66.59 -10.59 -10.01
N THR A 51 66.80 -10.67 -11.31
CA THR A 51 65.82 -11.01 -12.32
C THR A 51 65.37 -12.44 -12.07
N SER A 52 64.19 -12.63 -11.42
CA SER A 52 63.52 -13.93 -11.45
C SER A 52 63.00 -14.10 -12.86
N ALA A 53 63.55 -15.07 -13.57
CA ALA A 53 63.06 -15.52 -14.86
C ALA A 53 61.59 -15.96 -14.69
N ILE A 54 60.67 -15.17 -15.20
CA ILE A 54 59.28 -15.59 -15.42
C ILE A 54 59.35 -16.73 -16.45
N THR A 55 59.18 -17.94 -16.00
CA THR A 55 58.92 -19.10 -16.87
C THR A 55 57.55 -18.85 -17.48
N THR A 56 57.51 -18.23 -18.63
CA THR A 56 56.31 -18.13 -19.47
C THR A 56 56.06 -19.58 -19.96
N SER A 57 55.20 -20.32 -19.28
CA SER A 57 54.65 -21.53 -19.83
C SER A 57 53.92 -21.15 -21.10
N HIS A 58 54.44 -21.58 -22.24
CA HIS A 58 53.84 -21.37 -23.54
C HIS A 58 52.63 -22.29 -23.66
N GLU A 59 51.57 -21.96 -22.89
CA GLU A 59 50.29 -22.62 -23.04
C GLU A 59 49.73 -22.30 -24.42
N LEU A 60 49.38 -23.33 -25.19
CA LEU A 60 48.79 -23.15 -26.50
C LEU A 60 47.49 -22.38 -26.40
N PRO A 61 47.30 -21.31 -27.19
CA PRO A 61 46.13 -20.47 -27.07
C PRO A 61 44.85 -21.21 -27.44
N VAL A 62 43.82 -21.02 -26.67
CA VAL A 62 42.47 -21.52 -26.91
C VAL A 62 41.80 -20.66 -27.97
N ARG A 63 40.93 -21.28 -28.76
CA ARG A 63 40.10 -20.60 -29.77
C ARG A 63 38.65 -21.03 -29.65
N ILE A 64 37.74 -20.02 -29.64
CA ILE A 64 36.29 -20.24 -29.66
C ILE A 64 35.77 -19.76 -31.01
N LYS A 65 34.93 -20.56 -31.68
CA LYS A 65 34.25 -20.20 -32.91
C LYS A 65 32.79 -20.63 -32.88
N GLY A 66 31.93 -19.95 -33.65
CA GLY A 66 30.51 -20.31 -33.73
C GLY A 66 29.80 -19.58 -34.87
N VAL A 67 28.53 -19.93 -35.06
CA VAL A 67 27.62 -19.30 -36.02
C VAL A 67 26.40 -18.85 -35.25
N VAL A 68 25.93 -17.63 -35.52
CA VAL A 68 24.74 -17.04 -34.93
C VAL A 68 23.64 -16.98 -35.97
N SER A 69 22.51 -17.63 -35.71
CA SER A 69 21.30 -17.63 -36.53
C SER A 69 20.10 -17.12 -35.77
N ASP A 70 19.02 -16.79 -36.44
CA ASP A 70 17.69 -16.57 -35.85
C ASP A 70 16.89 -17.88 -35.77
N MET A 71 15.68 -17.84 -35.18
CA MET A 71 14.81 -19.03 -35.10
C MET A 71 14.32 -19.55 -36.46
N GLN A 72 14.43 -18.78 -37.55
CA GLN A 72 14.06 -19.16 -38.89
C GLN A 72 15.26 -19.71 -39.67
N GLY A 73 16.45 -19.79 -39.04
CA GLY A 73 17.70 -20.23 -39.68
C GLY A 73 18.35 -19.10 -40.48
N GLY A 74 17.89 -17.87 -40.37
CA GLY A 74 18.55 -16.71 -40.97
C GLY A 74 19.82 -16.35 -40.20
N LEU A 75 20.92 -16.08 -40.92
CA LEU A 75 22.18 -15.68 -40.30
C LEU A 75 22.06 -14.28 -39.70
N VAL A 76 22.68 -14.05 -38.54
CA VAL A 76 22.63 -12.77 -37.80
C VAL A 76 23.99 -12.05 -37.88
N PRO A 77 24.25 -11.25 -38.92
CA PRO A 77 25.49 -10.48 -39.05
C PRO A 77 25.51 -9.34 -37.97
N GLY A 78 26.71 -9.05 -37.48
CA GLY A 78 26.90 -8.00 -36.52
C GLY A 78 26.40 -8.33 -35.08
N ALA A 79 26.05 -9.56 -34.79
CA ALA A 79 25.77 -10.00 -33.43
C ALA A 79 26.99 -9.71 -32.54
N HIS A 80 26.76 -9.18 -31.35
CA HIS A 80 27.81 -8.81 -30.41
C HIS A 80 28.09 -9.99 -29.47
N ILE A 81 29.35 -10.42 -29.41
CA ILE A 81 29.80 -11.58 -28.65
C ILE A 81 30.78 -11.09 -27.57
N ILE A 82 30.44 -11.33 -26.32
CA ILE A 82 31.29 -11.03 -25.16
C ILE A 82 31.71 -12.33 -24.53
N ILE A 83 33.04 -12.55 -24.43
CA ILE A 83 33.64 -13.72 -23.81
C ILE A 83 34.35 -13.27 -22.54
N THR A 84 33.93 -13.83 -21.41
CA THR A 84 34.49 -13.53 -20.10
C THR A 84 35.10 -14.78 -19.50
N CYS A 85 36.35 -14.69 -19.03
CA CYS A 85 37.04 -15.72 -18.26
C CYS A 85 37.07 -15.30 -16.79
N SER A 86 36.81 -16.23 -15.87
CA SER A 86 36.84 -15.97 -14.45
C SER A 86 38.26 -16.00 -13.88
N GLU A 87 39.09 -16.92 -14.36
CA GLU A 87 40.49 -17.09 -13.97
C GLU A 87 41.35 -17.49 -15.17
N PRO A 88 42.29 -16.64 -15.65
CA PRO A 88 42.50 -15.26 -15.27
C PRO A 88 41.37 -14.33 -15.70
N ALA A 89 41.09 -13.28 -14.93
CA ALA A 89 40.01 -12.34 -15.29
C ALA A 89 40.31 -11.66 -16.63
N LEU A 90 39.58 -12.05 -17.67
CA LEU A 90 39.74 -11.54 -19.05
C LEU A 90 38.34 -11.36 -19.65
N THR A 91 38.12 -10.23 -20.28
CA THR A 91 36.93 -9.99 -21.11
C THR A 91 37.39 -9.62 -22.50
N GLN A 92 36.88 -10.30 -23.50
CA GLN A 92 37.13 -10.01 -24.91
C GLN A 92 35.79 -9.93 -25.64
N ASP A 93 35.65 -8.89 -26.49
CA ASP A 93 34.46 -8.70 -27.32
C ASP A 93 34.79 -8.82 -28.79
N THR A 94 33.82 -9.27 -29.58
CA THR A 94 33.89 -9.39 -31.02
C THR A 94 32.50 -9.28 -31.62
N THR A 95 32.42 -9.17 -32.93
CA THR A 95 31.17 -9.18 -33.69
C THR A 95 31.17 -10.29 -34.74
N ALA A 96 29.99 -10.83 -34.98
CA ALA A 96 29.81 -11.80 -36.06
C ALA A 96 29.97 -11.13 -37.45
N ASP A 97 30.55 -11.80 -38.38
CA ASP A 97 30.73 -11.35 -39.76
C ASP A 97 29.42 -11.37 -40.57
N SER A 98 29.51 -11.08 -41.89
CA SER A 98 28.36 -11.07 -42.79
C SER A 98 27.68 -12.45 -42.96
N SER A 99 28.34 -13.53 -42.57
CA SER A 99 27.81 -14.90 -42.55
C SER A 99 27.40 -15.38 -41.17
N GLY A 100 27.26 -14.46 -40.20
CA GLY A 100 26.94 -14.80 -38.81
C GLY A 100 28.04 -15.55 -38.07
N PHE A 101 29.22 -15.73 -38.69
CA PHE A 101 30.34 -16.47 -38.11
C PHE A 101 31.20 -15.55 -37.24
N PHE A 102 31.67 -16.09 -36.12
CA PHE A 102 32.65 -15.41 -35.26
C PHE A 102 33.77 -16.36 -34.83
N THR A 103 34.93 -15.80 -34.61
CA THR A 103 36.07 -16.53 -34.04
C THR A 103 36.88 -15.61 -33.13
N VAL A 104 37.18 -16.12 -31.94
CA VAL A 104 38.02 -15.47 -30.95
C VAL A 104 39.16 -16.43 -30.61
N GLY A 105 40.40 -15.95 -30.75
CA GLY A 105 41.60 -16.70 -30.47
C GLY A 105 42.51 -15.99 -29.49
N GLY A 106 43.60 -16.65 -29.07
CA GLY A 106 44.55 -16.08 -28.15
C GLY A 106 44.12 -16.12 -26.69
N LEU A 107 43.09 -16.95 -26.38
CA LEU A 107 42.53 -17.06 -25.03
C LEU A 107 43.40 -18.04 -24.20
N PRO A 108 43.66 -17.77 -22.90
CA PRO A 108 44.29 -18.72 -21.98
C PRO A 108 43.35 -19.92 -21.71
N ALA A 109 43.88 -20.98 -21.18
CA ALA A 109 43.03 -22.07 -20.68
C ALA A 109 42.27 -21.61 -19.44
N GLY A 110 41.00 -22.01 -19.29
CA GLY A 110 40.17 -21.56 -18.18
C GLY A 110 38.68 -21.83 -18.34
N THR A 111 37.88 -21.28 -17.46
CA THR A 111 36.42 -21.34 -17.50
C THR A 111 35.83 -20.09 -18.08
N TYR A 112 35.05 -20.24 -19.13
CA TYR A 112 34.53 -19.12 -19.92
C TYR A 112 33.00 -19.01 -19.80
N SER A 113 32.51 -17.78 -19.88
CA SER A 113 31.13 -17.44 -20.14
C SER A 113 31.05 -16.69 -21.48
N VAL A 114 30.18 -17.13 -22.38
CA VAL A 114 29.96 -16.50 -23.68
C VAL A 114 28.57 -15.91 -23.72
N THR A 115 28.49 -14.61 -23.93
CA THR A 115 27.22 -13.86 -24.07
C THR A 115 27.10 -13.36 -25.50
N ILE A 116 25.99 -13.71 -26.17
CA ILE A 116 25.72 -13.32 -27.54
C ILE A 116 24.43 -12.51 -27.59
N SER A 117 24.48 -11.31 -28.15
CA SER A 117 23.36 -10.39 -28.22
C SER A 117 23.26 -9.73 -29.59
N SER A 118 22.04 -9.43 -30.02
CA SER A 118 21.78 -8.66 -31.25
C SER A 118 20.53 -7.79 -31.05
N PRO A 119 20.47 -6.58 -31.62
CA PRO A 119 19.27 -5.72 -31.49
C PRO A 119 18.02 -6.43 -31.98
N GLY A 120 16.98 -6.45 -31.15
CA GLY A 120 15.69 -7.11 -31.48
C GLY A 120 15.65 -8.61 -31.25
N LEU A 121 16.75 -9.24 -30.81
CA LEU A 121 16.83 -10.65 -30.46
C LEU A 121 17.13 -10.84 -28.97
N GLU A 122 16.73 -11.99 -28.42
CA GLU A 122 17.02 -12.33 -27.02
C GLU A 122 18.48 -12.68 -26.84
N THR A 123 19.05 -12.27 -25.71
CA THR A 123 20.45 -12.54 -25.38
C THR A 123 20.64 -14.02 -25.02
N TYR A 124 21.60 -14.66 -25.66
CA TYR A 124 21.99 -16.04 -25.38
C TYR A 124 23.25 -16.07 -24.52
N VAL A 125 23.25 -16.86 -23.43
CA VAL A 125 24.37 -16.99 -22.52
C VAL A 125 24.73 -18.45 -22.29
N VAL A 126 25.99 -18.79 -22.59
CA VAL A 126 26.61 -20.07 -22.19
C VAL A 126 27.53 -19.80 -21.02
N ARG A 127 27.40 -20.54 -19.94
CA ARG A 127 28.24 -20.46 -18.74
C ARG A 127 29.02 -21.74 -18.52
N ASP A 128 30.06 -21.64 -17.71
CA ASP A 128 30.85 -22.77 -17.23
C ASP A 128 31.50 -23.63 -18.38
N LEU A 129 31.97 -22.93 -19.41
CA LEU A 129 32.67 -23.59 -20.53
C LEU A 129 34.14 -23.79 -20.13
N HIS A 130 34.51 -25.02 -19.79
CA HIS A 130 35.89 -25.38 -19.43
C HIS A 130 36.72 -25.70 -20.66
N LEU A 131 37.73 -24.91 -20.97
CA LEU A 131 38.59 -25.06 -22.14
C LEU A 131 40.02 -25.38 -21.72
N LYS A 132 40.59 -26.41 -22.36
CA LYS A 132 41.96 -26.86 -22.14
C LYS A 132 42.95 -26.11 -23.04
N PRO A 133 44.26 -26.07 -22.68
CA PRO A 133 45.28 -25.44 -23.52
C PRO A 133 45.28 -26.01 -24.94
N GLY A 134 45.25 -25.12 -25.95
CA GLY A 134 45.27 -25.49 -27.35
C GLY A 134 43.93 -25.97 -27.95
N GLU A 135 42.87 -25.96 -27.16
CA GLU A 135 41.57 -26.44 -27.61
C GLU A 135 40.90 -25.42 -28.55
N ILE A 136 40.31 -25.96 -29.65
CA ILE A 136 39.44 -25.21 -30.55
C ILE A 136 38.01 -25.61 -30.26
N TYR A 137 37.29 -24.77 -29.53
CA TYR A 137 35.89 -25.04 -29.19
C TYR A 137 34.97 -24.46 -30.26
N SER A 138 34.12 -25.30 -30.84
CA SER A 138 33.05 -24.86 -31.73
C SER A 138 31.75 -24.84 -30.96
N LEU A 139 31.21 -23.62 -30.72
CA LEU A 139 29.86 -23.52 -30.20
C LEU A 139 28.88 -24.20 -31.16
N PRO A 140 27.91 -24.97 -30.66
CA PRO A 140 26.75 -25.40 -31.46
C PRO A 140 26.10 -24.15 -32.09
N GLU A 141 25.39 -24.34 -33.18
CA GLU A 141 24.66 -23.23 -33.82
C GLU A 141 23.77 -22.53 -32.79
N VAL A 142 24.00 -21.25 -32.59
CA VAL A 142 23.28 -20.44 -31.61
C VAL A 142 22.11 -19.77 -32.30
N SER A 143 20.89 -20.28 -32.03
CA SER A 143 19.67 -19.67 -32.52
C SER A 143 19.14 -18.65 -31.52
N LEU A 144 19.07 -17.38 -31.93
CA LEU A 144 18.55 -16.28 -31.11
C LEU A 144 17.04 -16.09 -31.36
N PRO A 145 16.17 -16.30 -30.36
CA PRO A 145 14.76 -15.98 -30.51
C PRO A 145 14.57 -14.43 -30.62
N MET A 146 13.47 -14.02 -31.25
CA MET A 146 13.07 -12.61 -31.18
C MET A 146 12.95 -12.19 -29.72
N ALA A 147 13.54 -11.05 -29.38
CA ALA A 147 13.34 -10.44 -28.09
C ALA A 147 11.84 -10.23 -27.89
N ARG A 148 11.25 -10.94 -26.92
CA ARG A 148 9.92 -10.60 -26.48
C ARG A 148 10.03 -9.20 -25.91
N THR A 149 9.48 -8.22 -26.61
CA THR A 149 9.22 -6.91 -26.04
C THR A 149 8.09 -7.14 -25.02
N SER A 150 8.42 -7.69 -23.86
CA SER A 150 7.65 -7.41 -22.68
C SER A 150 7.90 -5.93 -22.44
N ALA A 151 7.07 -5.09 -23.03
CA ALA A 151 6.83 -3.78 -22.45
C ALA A 151 6.30 -4.12 -21.06
N ASP A 152 7.16 -4.08 -20.08
CA ASP A 152 6.77 -4.03 -18.68
C ASP A 152 6.12 -2.67 -18.52
N VAL A 153 4.83 -2.61 -18.90
CA VAL A 153 4.00 -1.43 -18.67
C VAL A 153 3.75 -1.47 -17.17
N THR A 154 4.71 -0.96 -16.43
CA THR A 154 4.49 -0.61 -15.03
C THR A 154 3.46 0.51 -15.04
N VAL A 155 2.19 0.14 -15.02
CA VAL A 155 1.08 1.08 -14.79
C VAL A 155 1.23 1.53 -13.35
N THR A 156 1.98 2.59 -13.15
CA THR A 156 2.06 3.26 -11.86
C THR A 156 0.74 4.00 -11.68
N LEU A 157 -0.22 3.37 -11.01
CA LEU A 157 -1.45 4.04 -10.60
C LEU A 157 -1.09 5.19 -9.66
N THR A 158 -1.71 6.35 -9.87
CA THR A 158 -1.63 7.41 -8.87
C THR A 158 -2.37 6.98 -7.61
N THR A 159 -2.03 7.56 -6.46
CA THR A 159 -2.72 7.26 -5.18
C THR A 159 -4.24 7.45 -5.31
N GLU A 160 -4.69 8.45 -6.07
CA GLU A 160 -6.12 8.70 -6.31
C GLU A 160 -6.77 7.60 -7.16
N GLN A 161 -6.08 7.10 -8.20
CA GLN A 161 -6.57 6.01 -9.04
C GLN A 161 -6.63 4.70 -8.25
N LEU A 162 -5.63 4.43 -7.42
CA LEU A 162 -5.63 3.28 -6.52
C LEU A 162 -6.81 3.35 -5.53
N ALA A 163 -7.02 4.52 -4.90
CA ALA A 163 -8.15 4.74 -4.01
C ALA A 163 -9.51 4.56 -4.72
N GLU A 164 -9.62 4.95 -6.00
CA GLU A 164 -10.85 4.76 -6.77
C GLU A 164 -11.12 3.29 -7.09
N GLU A 165 -10.07 2.52 -7.42
CA GLU A 165 -10.19 1.08 -7.65
C GLU A 165 -10.58 0.33 -6.36
N GLU A 166 -9.91 0.64 -5.25
CA GLU A 166 -10.24 0.08 -3.95
C GLU A 166 -11.67 0.42 -3.54
N LEU A 167 -12.07 1.67 -3.67
CA LEU A 167 -13.43 2.13 -3.40
C LEU A 167 -14.45 1.39 -4.26
N HIS A 168 -14.16 1.19 -5.55
CA HIS A 168 -15.04 0.44 -6.44
C HIS A 168 -15.25 -0.99 -5.97
N ASN A 169 -14.19 -1.64 -5.46
CA ASN A 169 -14.25 -2.98 -4.89
C ASN A 169 -15.01 -2.99 -3.55
N GLU A 170 -14.80 -1.99 -2.69
CA GLU A 170 -15.54 -1.84 -1.43
C GLU A 170 -17.04 -1.64 -1.68
N LEU A 171 -17.43 -0.84 -2.67
CA LEU A 171 -18.83 -0.60 -3.02
C LEU A 171 -19.57 -1.84 -3.58
N LYS A 172 -18.84 -2.88 -3.95
CA LYS A 172 -19.41 -4.19 -4.33
C LYS A 172 -19.59 -5.14 -3.15
N GLN A 173 -19.02 -4.81 -1.99
CA GLN A 173 -19.08 -5.68 -0.82
C GLN A 173 -20.50 -5.73 -0.26
N ARG A 174 -21.08 -6.92 -0.26
CA ARG A 174 -22.41 -7.18 0.32
C ARG A 174 -22.40 -8.43 1.17
N VAL A 175 -22.96 -8.31 2.37
CA VAL A 175 -23.18 -9.42 3.29
C VAL A 175 -24.31 -10.27 2.71
N LEU A 176 -24.07 -11.57 2.55
CA LEU A 176 -24.99 -12.52 1.92
C LEU A 176 -25.50 -12.06 0.53
N GLY A 177 -24.82 -11.10 -0.09
CA GLY A 177 -25.18 -10.54 -1.39
C GLY A 177 -26.28 -9.47 -1.36
N VAL A 178 -26.81 -9.11 -0.19
CA VAL A 178 -27.92 -8.17 -0.02
C VAL A 178 -27.51 -6.92 0.78
N LEU A 179 -27.05 -7.08 2.01
CA LEU A 179 -26.76 -5.96 2.90
C LEU A 179 -25.39 -5.33 2.56
N PRO A 180 -25.31 -3.99 2.45
CA PRO A 180 -24.05 -3.31 2.11
C PRO A 180 -23.03 -3.39 3.24
N ASN A 181 -21.73 -3.49 2.87
CA ASN A 181 -20.61 -3.41 3.78
C ASN A 181 -19.57 -2.39 3.29
N PHE A 182 -20.04 -1.23 2.81
CA PHE A 182 -19.25 -0.26 2.06
C PHE A 182 -18.20 0.49 2.89
N TYR A 183 -18.44 0.68 4.18
CA TYR A 183 -17.54 1.38 5.09
C TYR A 183 -16.53 0.45 5.77
N THR A 184 -16.18 -0.66 5.14
CA THR A 184 -15.25 -1.64 5.69
C THR A 184 -14.12 -1.90 4.70
N SER A 185 -12.90 -1.62 5.11
CA SER A 185 -11.70 -1.98 4.38
C SER A 185 -10.99 -3.15 5.06
N TYR A 186 -10.52 -4.07 4.23
CA TYR A 186 -9.71 -5.22 4.66
C TYR A 186 -8.22 -5.00 4.39
N GLN A 187 -7.85 -3.90 3.74
CA GLN A 187 -6.49 -3.52 3.43
C GLN A 187 -6.02 -2.44 4.40
N TRP A 188 -4.95 -2.74 5.15
CA TRP A 188 -4.40 -1.79 6.12
C TRP A 188 -3.58 -0.68 5.49
N ASP A 189 -3.09 -0.88 4.29
CA ASP A 189 -2.35 0.05 3.45
C ASP A 189 -3.22 0.74 2.40
N ALA A 190 -4.55 0.57 2.48
CA ALA A 190 -5.48 1.16 1.54
C ALA A 190 -5.23 2.66 1.36
N ALA A 191 -5.29 3.10 0.12
CA ALA A 191 -5.05 4.49 -0.24
C ALA A 191 -6.09 5.43 0.40
N PRO A 192 -5.68 6.63 0.86
CA PRO A 192 -6.58 7.60 1.46
C PRO A 192 -7.59 8.11 0.44
N LEU A 193 -8.85 8.24 0.88
CA LEU A 193 -9.93 8.71 0.04
C LEU A 193 -9.89 10.24 -0.13
N THR A 194 -10.01 10.72 -1.35
CA THR A 194 -10.23 12.14 -1.63
C THR A 194 -11.61 12.60 -1.13
N PRO A 195 -11.85 13.91 -0.90
CA PRO A 195 -13.15 14.41 -0.49
C PRO A 195 -14.29 14.00 -1.43
N ARG A 196 -14.03 13.93 -2.74
CA ARG A 196 -14.98 13.47 -3.75
C ARG A 196 -15.33 11.99 -3.57
N GLN A 197 -14.35 11.16 -3.27
CA GLN A 197 -14.55 9.74 -3.01
C GLN A 197 -15.27 9.49 -1.68
N LYS A 198 -14.96 10.27 -0.62
CA LYS A 198 -15.71 10.26 0.65
C LYS A 198 -17.19 10.60 0.42
N PHE A 199 -17.47 11.60 -0.42
CA PHE A 199 -18.84 11.93 -0.83
C PHE A 199 -19.49 10.79 -1.60
N LYS A 200 -18.83 10.21 -2.61
CA LYS A 200 -19.32 9.09 -3.41
C LYS A 200 -19.70 7.89 -2.55
N LEU A 201 -18.83 7.52 -1.60
CA LEU A 201 -19.07 6.46 -0.62
C LEU A 201 -20.33 6.75 0.23
N SER A 202 -20.39 7.96 0.78
CA SER A 202 -21.50 8.39 1.64
C SER A 202 -22.82 8.46 0.90
N PHE A 203 -22.82 9.03 -0.31
CA PHE A 203 -24.02 9.12 -1.16
C PHE A 203 -24.53 7.73 -1.55
N ARG A 204 -23.61 6.82 -1.94
CA ARG A 204 -23.99 5.45 -2.27
C ARG A 204 -24.64 4.72 -1.09
N ALA A 205 -24.10 4.92 0.11
CA ALA A 205 -24.67 4.31 1.32
C ALA A 205 -26.03 4.91 1.70
N LEU A 206 -26.22 6.22 1.54
CA LEU A 206 -27.51 6.87 1.81
C LEU A 206 -28.62 6.47 0.84
N THR A 207 -28.26 6.17 -0.40
CA THR A 207 -29.20 5.75 -1.44
C THR A 207 -29.33 4.23 -1.56
N ASP A 208 -28.71 3.47 -0.65
CA ASP A 208 -28.88 2.02 -0.64
C ASP A 208 -30.24 1.62 -0.06
N PRO A 209 -30.92 0.60 -0.61
CA PRO A 209 -32.21 0.11 -0.10
C PRO A 209 -32.20 -0.26 1.40
N GLU A 210 -31.06 -0.70 1.92
CA GLU A 210 -30.91 -1.00 3.35
C GLU A 210 -31.10 0.26 4.21
N THR A 211 -30.56 1.41 3.83
CA THR A 211 -30.76 2.67 4.58
C THR A 211 -32.22 3.08 4.63
N PHE A 212 -32.96 2.93 3.52
CA PHE A 212 -34.42 3.20 3.51
C PHE A 212 -35.19 2.22 4.39
N ALA A 213 -34.85 0.93 4.33
CA ALA A 213 -35.48 -0.08 5.17
C ALA A 213 -35.16 0.12 6.67
N GLY A 214 -33.90 0.42 7.00
CA GLY A 214 -33.49 0.71 8.38
C GLY A 214 -34.20 1.95 8.93
N THR A 215 -34.30 3.01 8.15
CA THR A 215 -35.07 4.23 8.52
C THR A 215 -36.54 3.92 8.73
N ALA A 216 -37.13 3.06 7.90
CA ALA A 216 -38.54 2.65 8.04
C ALA A 216 -38.76 1.87 9.34
N ILE A 217 -37.83 0.98 9.71
CA ILE A 217 -37.86 0.25 10.99
C ILE A 217 -37.72 1.23 12.17
N THR A 218 -36.77 2.16 12.10
CA THR A 218 -36.57 3.19 13.14
C THR A 218 -37.84 4.02 13.34
N ALA A 219 -38.45 4.50 12.26
CA ALA A 219 -39.70 5.26 12.32
C ALA A 219 -40.85 4.41 12.91
N GLY A 220 -40.91 3.12 12.58
CA GLY A 220 -41.89 2.17 13.15
C GLY A 220 -41.72 2.00 14.65
N ILE A 221 -40.48 1.83 15.13
CA ILE A 221 -40.16 1.74 16.57
C ILE A 221 -40.50 3.05 17.31
N GLN A 222 -40.12 4.19 16.72
CA GLN A 222 -40.47 5.51 17.27
C GLN A 222 -41.99 5.71 17.33
N GLN A 223 -42.74 5.25 16.34
CA GLN A 223 -44.20 5.30 16.30
C GLN A 223 -44.81 4.40 17.40
N ALA A 224 -44.32 3.16 17.53
CA ALA A 224 -44.80 2.21 18.54
C ALA A 224 -44.54 2.70 19.98
N ASN A 225 -43.40 3.33 20.22
CA ASN A 225 -43.01 3.89 21.51
C ASN A 225 -43.53 5.31 21.75
N ASN A 226 -44.30 5.85 20.81
CA ASN A 226 -44.74 7.26 20.82
C ASN A 226 -43.62 8.25 21.09
N THR A 227 -42.43 8.00 20.55
CA THR A 227 -41.31 8.94 20.57
C THR A 227 -41.71 10.17 19.76
N TYR A 228 -41.48 11.34 20.30
CA TYR A 228 -41.95 12.62 19.74
C TYR A 228 -43.47 12.63 19.51
N PRO A 229 -44.28 12.72 20.61
CA PRO A 229 -45.75 12.69 20.52
C PRO A 229 -46.33 13.77 19.60
N GLU A 230 -45.64 14.88 19.45
CA GLU A 230 -46.04 16.03 18.59
C GLU A 230 -46.05 15.71 17.11
N TYR A 231 -45.35 14.66 16.67
CA TYR A 231 -45.46 14.18 15.29
C TYR A 231 -46.82 13.50 15.00
N GLY A 232 -47.60 13.28 16.06
CA GLY A 232 -48.92 12.68 15.96
C GLY A 232 -48.89 11.16 15.71
N GLY A 233 -50.05 10.61 15.48
CA GLY A 233 -50.28 9.17 15.24
C GLY A 233 -50.65 8.84 13.79
N GLY A 234 -50.91 7.56 13.55
CA GLY A 234 -51.31 7.07 12.26
C GLY A 234 -50.25 7.21 11.14
N ALA A 235 -50.69 7.19 9.89
CA ALA A 235 -49.79 7.23 8.76
C ALA A 235 -48.99 8.55 8.65
N ALA A 236 -49.66 9.69 8.97
CA ALA A 236 -49.00 10.99 8.92
C ALA A 236 -47.84 11.06 9.94
N GLY A 237 -48.08 10.67 11.19
CA GLY A 237 -47.05 10.63 12.22
C GLY A 237 -45.90 9.67 11.88
N TYR A 238 -46.20 8.55 11.26
CA TYR A 238 -45.16 7.60 10.78
C TYR A 238 -44.27 8.26 9.71
N TRP A 239 -44.83 8.87 8.68
CA TRP A 239 -44.02 9.48 7.63
C TRP A 239 -43.26 10.72 8.10
N THR A 240 -43.77 11.45 9.10
CA THR A 240 -43.00 12.55 9.73
C THR A 240 -41.77 12.00 10.45
N ARG A 241 -41.94 10.93 11.25
CA ARG A 241 -40.79 10.25 11.90
C ARG A 241 -39.81 9.66 10.91
N TYR A 242 -40.33 9.08 9.81
CA TYR A 242 -39.49 8.56 8.75
C TYR A 242 -38.62 9.67 8.12
N GLY A 243 -39.26 10.79 7.78
CA GLY A 243 -38.54 11.93 7.19
C GLY A 243 -37.49 12.51 8.14
N ALA A 244 -37.82 12.64 9.43
CA ALA A 244 -36.88 13.10 10.44
C ALA A 244 -35.71 12.12 10.62
N ALA A 245 -35.96 10.82 10.78
CA ALA A 245 -34.91 9.82 10.92
C ALA A 245 -34.02 9.70 9.67
N TYR A 246 -34.59 9.86 8.46
CA TYR A 246 -33.79 9.91 7.24
C TYR A 246 -32.95 11.19 7.16
N GLY A 247 -33.50 12.31 7.60
CA GLY A 247 -32.78 13.57 7.73
C GLY A 247 -31.58 13.46 8.68
N ASP A 248 -31.77 12.83 9.85
CA ASP A 248 -30.70 12.55 10.81
C ASP A 248 -29.57 11.72 10.19
N ALA A 249 -29.94 10.65 9.47
CA ALA A 249 -28.96 9.80 8.79
C ALA A 249 -28.19 10.55 7.69
N VAL A 250 -28.85 11.42 6.93
CA VAL A 250 -28.19 12.24 5.90
C VAL A 250 -27.26 13.26 6.52
N ILE A 251 -27.72 14.00 7.51
CA ILE A 251 -26.95 15.07 8.17
C ILE A 251 -25.73 14.47 8.86
N GLY A 252 -25.91 13.44 9.69
CA GLY A 252 -24.81 12.79 10.41
C GLY A 252 -23.74 12.26 9.48
N ARG A 253 -24.15 11.61 8.39
CA ARG A 253 -23.21 11.04 7.41
C ARG A 253 -22.50 12.10 6.60
N MET A 254 -23.21 13.16 6.17
CA MET A 254 -22.60 14.26 5.41
C MET A 254 -21.65 15.09 6.27
N LEU A 255 -21.98 15.33 7.54
CA LEU A 255 -21.07 16.03 8.45
C LEU A 255 -19.89 15.16 8.85
N GLY A 256 -20.13 13.96 9.39
CA GLY A 256 -19.08 13.13 9.98
C GLY A 256 -18.18 12.45 8.95
N ALA A 257 -18.76 11.83 7.91
CA ALA A 257 -18.00 11.03 6.96
C ALA A 257 -17.54 11.82 5.71
N VAL A 258 -18.08 13.02 5.44
CA VAL A 258 -17.68 13.84 4.30
C VAL A 258 -17.04 15.15 4.75
N ALA A 259 -17.79 16.07 5.36
CA ALA A 259 -17.32 17.42 5.63
C ALA A 259 -16.15 17.41 6.64
N PHE A 260 -16.38 16.91 7.84
CA PHE A 260 -15.33 16.87 8.86
C PHE A 260 -14.25 15.84 8.57
N ALA A 261 -14.59 14.69 7.94
CA ALA A 261 -13.58 13.74 7.50
C ALA A 261 -12.63 14.33 6.46
N SER A 262 -13.12 15.21 5.59
CA SER A 262 -12.28 15.92 4.62
C SER A 262 -11.48 17.04 5.28
N LEU A 263 -12.10 17.79 6.21
CA LEU A 263 -11.46 18.91 6.92
C LEU A 263 -10.30 18.43 7.83
N PHE A 264 -10.51 17.35 8.56
CA PHE A 264 -9.51 16.78 9.49
C PHE A 264 -8.63 15.71 8.86
N HIS A 265 -8.74 15.49 7.54
CA HIS A 265 -7.98 14.47 6.82
C HIS A 265 -8.11 13.09 7.48
N GLN A 266 -9.35 12.65 7.73
CA GLN A 266 -9.67 11.37 8.36
C GLN A 266 -10.40 10.44 7.40
N ASP A 267 -10.04 9.15 7.43
CA ASP A 267 -10.70 8.14 6.60
C ASP A 267 -11.97 7.63 7.30
N PRO A 268 -13.15 7.73 6.68
CA PRO A 268 -14.41 7.32 7.32
C PRO A 268 -14.59 5.80 7.41
N ARG A 269 -13.71 5.00 6.77
CA ARG A 269 -13.80 3.54 6.74
C ARG A 269 -13.36 2.91 8.06
N TYR A 270 -13.91 1.73 8.35
CA TYR A 270 -13.43 0.84 9.40
C TYR A 270 -12.41 -0.15 8.82
N PHE A 271 -11.25 -0.26 9.40
CA PHE A 271 -10.18 -1.16 8.99
C PHE A 271 -10.21 -2.43 9.85
N VAL A 272 -10.58 -3.57 9.23
CA VAL A 272 -10.68 -4.86 9.93
C VAL A 272 -9.29 -5.36 10.30
N MET A 273 -9.12 -5.76 11.56
CA MET A 273 -7.89 -6.40 12.00
C MET A 273 -7.90 -7.87 11.56
N THR A 274 -7.19 -8.20 10.48
CA THR A 274 -7.15 -9.55 9.93
C THR A 274 -6.41 -10.55 10.82
N ASN A 275 -5.40 -10.07 11.57
CA ASN A 275 -4.51 -10.88 12.40
C ASN A 275 -4.56 -10.43 13.86
N GLY A 276 -4.37 -11.37 14.80
CA GLY A 276 -4.30 -11.09 16.22
C GLY A 276 -5.25 -11.94 17.07
N SER A 277 -5.01 -11.92 18.38
CA SER A 277 -5.88 -12.62 19.35
C SER A 277 -7.28 -11.99 19.42
N ILE A 278 -8.29 -12.79 19.82
CA ILE A 278 -9.67 -12.32 19.96
C ILE A 278 -9.77 -11.07 20.86
N PRO A 279 -9.12 -11.00 22.05
CA PRO A 279 -9.19 -9.79 22.88
C PRO A 279 -8.58 -8.55 22.20
N ARG A 280 -7.47 -8.71 21.48
CA ARG A 280 -6.83 -7.60 20.75
C ARG A 280 -7.72 -7.06 19.64
N ARG A 281 -8.38 -7.94 18.89
CA ARG A 281 -9.31 -7.58 17.84
C ARG A 281 -10.58 -6.93 18.39
N ALA A 282 -11.11 -7.44 19.49
CA ALA A 282 -12.25 -6.83 20.18
C ALA A 282 -11.91 -5.42 20.69
N TRP A 283 -10.72 -5.26 21.29
CA TRP A 283 -10.23 -3.94 21.70
C TRP A 283 -10.07 -2.98 20.54
N HIS A 284 -9.51 -3.44 19.40
CA HIS A 284 -9.42 -2.65 18.18
C HIS A 284 -10.80 -2.20 17.70
N ALA A 285 -11.78 -3.10 17.64
CA ALA A 285 -13.14 -2.80 17.21
C ALA A 285 -13.80 -1.73 18.10
N ILE A 286 -13.65 -1.85 19.43
CA ILE A 286 -14.21 -0.89 20.38
C ILE A 286 -13.46 0.45 20.32
N SER A 287 -12.13 0.43 20.37
CA SER A 287 -11.33 1.67 20.35
C SER A 287 -11.47 2.44 19.04
N SER A 288 -11.78 1.77 17.93
CA SER A 288 -12.07 2.40 16.63
C SER A 288 -13.35 3.26 16.62
N THR A 289 -14.11 3.32 17.71
CA THR A 289 -15.20 4.29 17.86
C THR A 289 -14.69 5.69 18.15
N VAL A 290 -13.60 5.81 18.90
CA VAL A 290 -12.98 7.07 19.33
C VAL A 290 -11.62 7.33 18.68
N ILE A 291 -11.04 6.32 18.01
CA ILE A 291 -9.80 6.41 17.26
C ILE A 291 -10.12 6.12 15.80
N GLN A 292 -9.61 6.94 14.89
CA GLN A 292 -9.83 6.81 13.45
C GLN A 292 -8.50 6.96 12.72
N ARG A 293 -8.38 6.30 11.56
CA ARG A 293 -7.21 6.43 10.69
C ARG A 293 -7.26 7.76 9.96
N GLY A 294 -6.14 8.48 9.92
CA GLY A 294 -5.96 9.66 9.09
C GLY A 294 -5.59 9.31 7.65
N ASP A 295 -5.74 10.28 6.75
CA ASP A 295 -5.28 10.18 5.37
C ASP A 295 -3.74 10.04 5.28
N ASN A 296 -3.02 10.31 6.38
CA ASN A 296 -1.59 10.06 6.57
C ASN A 296 -1.26 8.64 7.04
N LEU A 297 -2.23 7.74 7.05
CA LEU A 297 -2.16 6.35 7.49
C LEU A 297 -1.93 6.13 9.01
N HIS A 298 -1.86 7.19 9.81
CA HIS A 298 -1.68 7.12 11.25
C HIS A 298 -3.02 7.18 11.98
N PHE A 299 -3.10 6.51 13.12
CA PHE A 299 -4.27 6.59 13.98
C PHE A 299 -4.28 7.90 14.79
N GLN A 300 -5.44 8.51 14.89
CA GLN A 300 -5.68 9.76 15.59
C GLN A 300 -7.08 9.76 16.24
N PRO A 301 -7.37 10.65 17.21
CA PRO A 301 -8.71 10.76 17.76
C PRO A 301 -9.73 11.05 16.66
N ALA A 302 -10.92 10.46 16.74
CA ALA A 302 -11.95 10.51 15.69
C ALA A 302 -12.69 11.86 15.68
N TYR A 303 -11.96 12.97 15.46
CA TYR A 303 -12.52 14.33 15.46
C TYR A 303 -13.67 14.49 14.48
N ALA A 304 -13.51 13.98 13.26
CA ALA A 304 -14.53 14.08 12.22
C ALA A 304 -15.85 13.45 12.65
N ARG A 305 -15.77 12.28 13.26
CA ARG A 305 -16.94 11.52 13.72
C ARG A 305 -17.59 12.20 14.90
N LEU A 306 -16.82 12.51 15.95
CA LEU A 306 -17.35 13.10 17.19
C LEU A 306 -17.99 14.47 16.93
N LEU A 307 -17.35 15.32 16.13
CA LEU A 307 -17.90 16.62 15.75
C LEU A 307 -19.07 16.49 14.76
N GLY A 308 -19.03 15.47 13.91
CA GLY A 308 -20.13 15.13 13.00
C GLY A 308 -21.39 14.74 13.76
N ASP A 309 -21.27 13.84 14.72
CA ASP A 309 -22.38 13.37 15.55
C ASP A 309 -22.92 14.53 16.42
N ALA A 310 -22.05 15.32 17.06
CA ALA A 310 -22.46 16.50 17.82
C ALA A 310 -23.14 17.55 16.95
N GLY A 311 -22.62 17.82 15.75
CA GLY A 311 -23.20 18.77 14.79
C GLY A 311 -24.55 18.28 14.26
N ALA A 312 -24.68 16.98 14.02
CA ALA A 312 -25.95 16.38 13.61
C ALA A 312 -27.02 16.53 14.69
N GLY A 313 -26.69 16.24 15.95
CA GLY A 313 -27.60 16.43 17.07
C GLY A 313 -28.03 17.91 17.26
N LEU A 314 -27.11 18.86 17.05
CA LEU A 314 -27.47 20.29 17.05
C LEU A 314 -28.46 20.65 15.94
N ILE A 315 -28.24 20.17 14.74
CA ILE A 315 -29.16 20.42 13.62
C ILE A 315 -30.49 19.69 13.86
N ALA A 316 -30.44 18.43 14.31
CA ALA A 316 -31.62 17.64 14.64
C ALA A 316 -32.51 18.34 15.68
N SER A 317 -31.93 19.05 16.65
CA SER A 317 -32.67 19.80 17.67
C SER A 317 -33.56 20.92 17.08
N THR A 318 -33.33 21.33 15.81
CA THR A 318 -34.13 22.38 15.17
C THR A 318 -35.46 21.87 14.61
N TYR A 319 -35.59 20.57 14.36
CA TYR A 319 -36.80 19.96 13.78
C TYR A 319 -37.41 18.84 14.61
N HIS A 320 -36.70 18.31 15.61
CA HIS A 320 -37.30 17.42 16.59
C HIS A 320 -38.02 18.24 17.68
N PRO A 321 -39.30 17.99 17.92
CA PRO A 321 -40.11 18.77 18.86
C PRO A 321 -39.65 18.53 20.30
N ASN A 322 -39.77 19.59 21.13
CA ASN A 322 -39.47 19.58 22.57
C ASN A 322 -38.08 19.01 22.92
N SER A 323 -37.10 19.13 22.03
CA SER A 323 -35.76 18.64 22.23
C SER A 323 -34.89 19.69 22.92
N ASN A 324 -34.23 19.27 24.01
CA ASN A 324 -33.15 20.07 24.61
C ASN A 324 -31.86 19.80 23.79
N PRO A 325 -31.28 20.86 23.15
CA PRO A 325 -30.10 20.66 22.31
C PRO A 325 -28.96 19.94 23.02
N GLY A 326 -28.67 20.27 24.26
CA GLY A 326 -27.61 19.62 25.05
C GLY A 326 -27.87 18.13 25.32
N HIS A 327 -29.12 17.76 25.56
CA HIS A 327 -29.52 16.37 25.82
C HIS A 327 -29.48 15.56 24.54
N LEU A 328 -29.95 16.12 23.40
CA LEU A 328 -29.85 15.46 22.11
C LEU A 328 -28.40 15.24 21.70
N VAL A 329 -27.57 16.26 21.72
CA VAL A 329 -26.15 16.13 21.38
C VAL A 329 -25.45 15.06 22.24
N PHE A 330 -25.71 15.07 23.55
CA PHE A 330 -25.14 14.07 24.45
C PHE A 330 -25.63 12.64 24.14
N ASN A 331 -26.95 12.48 23.96
CA ASN A 331 -27.53 11.20 23.61
C ASN A 331 -27.04 10.70 22.26
N ASP A 332 -27.02 11.55 21.23
CA ASP A 332 -26.57 11.17 19.90
C ASP A 332 -25.12 10.71 19.94
N VAL A 333 -24.23 11.44 20.60
CA VAL A 333 -22.81 11.03 20.73
C VAL A 333 -22.69 9.70 21.50
N VAL A 334 -23.40 9.50 22.61
CA VAL A 334 -23.29 8.29 23.44
C VAL A 334 -23.91 7.07 22.77
N VAL A 335 -25.11 7.24 22.20
CA VAL A 335 -25.82 6.18 21.49
C VAL A 335 -25.05 5.77 20.25
N GLU A 336 -24.62 6.76 19.46
CA GLU A 336 -23.80 6.51 18.24
C GLU A 336 -22.46 5.81 18.54
N LEU A 337 -21.80 6.16 19.65
CA LEU A 337 -20.58 5.44 20.06
C LEU A 337 -20.89 3.98 20.42
N GLY A 338 -21.99 3.72 21.09
CA GLY A 338 -22.45 2.38 21.40
C GLY A 338 -22.78 1.55 20.16
N ASP A 339 -23.58 2.12 19.27
CA ASP A 339 -23.96 1.47 18.00
C ASP A 339 -22.73 1.21 17.11
N LYS A 340 -21.82 2.15 17.03
CA LYS A 340 -20.57 1.99 16.27
C LYS A 340 -19.69 0.89 16.88
N ALA A 341 -19.61 0.80 18.21
CA ALA A 341 -18.85 -0.27 18.87
C ALA A 341 -19.43 -1.65 18.54
N ILE A 342 -20.75 -1.80 18.63
CA ILE A 342 -21.44 -3.04 18.26
C ILE A 342 -21.23 -3.36 16.78
N ASN A 343 -21.44 -2.39 15.89
CA ASN A 343 -21.25 -2.57 14.46
C ASN A 343 -19.81 -2.95 14.11
N ASN A 344 -18.81 -2.34 14.74
CA ASN A 344 -17.41 -2.67 14.53
C ASN A 344 -17.09 -4.09 15.01
N LEU A 345 -17.64 -4.53 16.14
CA LEU A 345 -17.53 -5.93 16.61
C LEU A 345 -18.17 -6.91 15.63
N ILE A 346 -19.35 -6.57 15.11
CA ILE A 346 -20.03 -7.38 14.09
C ILE A 346 -19.18 -7.45 12.80
N ARG A 347 -18.63 -6.34 12.33
CA ARG A 347 -17.72 -6.28 11.16
C ARG A 347 -16.47 -7.13 11.39
N GLU A 348 -15.86 -7.00 12.57
CA GLU A 348 -14.62 -7.68 12.93
C GLU A 348 -14.77 -9.20 13.01
N PHE A 349 -15.87 -9.69 13.57
CA PHE A 349 -16.02 -11.12 13.88
C PHE A 349 -17.01 -11.86 13.00
N ILE A 350 -18.03 -11.18 12.47
CA ILE A 350 -19.15 -11.83 11.76
C ILE A 350 -19.12 -11.49 10.28
N LEU A 351 -19.15 -10.20 9.91
CA LEU A 351 -19.37 -9.78 8.52
C LEU A 351 -18.27 -10.22 7.58
N ARG A 352 -17.02 -10.30 8.03
CA ARG A 352 -15.90 -10.77 7.22
C ARG A 352 -16.12 -12.19 6.66
N HIS A 353 -16.88 -13.04 7.36
CA HIS A 353 -17.17 -14.41 6.92
C HIS A 353 -18.38 -14.48 5.99
N LEU A 354 -19.29 -13.53 6.09
CA LEU A 354 -20.55 -13.48 5.35
C LEU A 354 -20.51 -12.57 4.12
N THR A 355 -19.49 -11.65 4.05
CA THR A 355 -19.34 -10.73 2.93
C THR A 355 -18.72 -11.44 1.73
N LYS A 356 -19.33 -11.27 0.55
CA LYS A 356 -18.75 -11.68 -0.72
C LYS A 356 -17.64 -10.71 -1.12
N SER A 357 -16.69 -11.17 -1.93
CA SER A 357 -15.55 -10.37 -2.42
C SER A 357 -14.58 -9.86 -1.34
N VAL A 358 -14.56 -10.51 -0.17
CA VAL A 358 -13.52 -10.29 0.83
C VAL A 358 -12.27 -11.07 0.45
N PRO A 359 -11.07 -10.47 0.48
CA PRO A 359 -9.82 -11.16 0.21
C PRO A 359 -9.65 -12.42 1.06
N SER A 360 -9.02 -13.47 0.52
CA SER A 360 -8.88 -14.78 1.21
C SER A 360 -8.13 -14.66 2.54
N TYR A 361 -7.11 -13.81 2.61
CA TYR A 361 -6.36 -13.55 3.84
C TYR A 361 -7.22 -12.93 4.96
N ALA A 362 -8.21 -12.11 4.61
CA ALA A 362 -9.12 -11.50 5.58
C ALA A 362 -10.10 -12.50 6.21
N LYS A 363 -10.32 -13.63 5.54
CA LYS A 363 -11.13 -14.76 6.06
C LYS A 363 -10.32 -15.75 6.91
N GLY A 364 -9.05 -15.47 7.16
CA GLY A 364 -8.15 -16.35 7.89
C GLY A 364 -7.54 -17.46 7.05
N LYS A 365 -7.66 -17.39 5.72
CA LYS A 365 -6.91 -18.23 4.80
C LYS A 365 -5.61 -17.51 4.38
N PRO A 366 -4.48 -18.24 4.20
CA PRO A 366 -3.29 -17.66 3.62
C PRO A 366 -3.59 -17.14 2.20
N PRO A 367 -2.85 -16.14 1.68
CA PRO A 367 -2.96 -15.77 0.28
C PRO A 367 -2.68 -17.01 -0.59
N GLU A 368 -3.48 -17.21 -1.63
CA GLU A 368 -3.20 -18.21 -2.66
C GLU A 368 -1.96 -17.71 -3.43
N GLU A 369 -0.87 -18.53 -3.40
CA GLU A 369 0.36 -18.30 -4.16
C GLU A 369 0.12 -18.42 -5.66
#